data_c0a4ac580826274466db2788c514061e
#
_entry.id   c0a4ac580826274466db2788c514061e
#
_cell.length_a   1.000
_cell.length_b   1.000
_cell.length_c   1.000
_cell.angle_alpha   90.00
_cell.angle_beta   90.00
_cell.angle_gamma   90.00
#
_symmetry.space_group_name_H-M   'P 1'
#
loop_
_entity.id
_entity.type
_entity.pdbx_description
1 polymer ?
#
loop_
_entity_poly.entity_id
_entity_poly.type
_entity_poly.pdbx_seq_one_letter_code
_entity_poly.pdbx_strand_id
1 'polypeptide(L)'
;MQIGSAAQWQADKLDVRAYLDRLGVEGPLEPTAETLRRLHRAHALAIPFENLDILLGRGIDIDIEAVQDKLVRRRRGGYCYEHNMLFAVLLERLGFEVTRLYARPVLDAPKPLPRTHLMLSVAVGGETWLADVGFGDEGPLEPVLVRDGTVSEQGGWTYRLARAEGSDKEWVLWLQRGDGWFPLYWYATEGHHHIDCVVANYFISTHSSSPFTGRVFLERIAEDWRLNLNHRKLTLTRADGGSEVRYIADDEVRSLLDERFDIELTEDEAKVVVAALPAPPAGDA
;
A
#
# COMPACT_ATOMS: atom_id res chain seq x y z
N MET A 1 -22.01 -18.50 13.07
CA MET A 1 -21.26 -17.22 13.12
C MET A 1 -20.85 -16.93 11.68
N GLN A 2 -21.41 -15.91 11.04
CA GLN A 2 -21.03 -15.57 9.66
C GLN A 2 -19.62 -14.94 9.67
N ILE A 3 -18.68 -15.58 8.98
CA ILE A 3 -17.35 -15.04 8.71
C ILE A 3 -17.57 -13.83 7.80
N GLY A 4 -17.14 -12.62 8.22
CA GLY A 4 -17.19 -11.43 7.38
C GLY A 4 -18.45 -10.57 7.48
N SER A 5 -19.10 -10.46 8.65
CA SER A 5 -20.16 -9.46 8.78
C SER A 5 -19.57 -8.05 8.63
N ALA A 6 -20.23 -7.19 7.81
CA ALA A 6 -19.84 -5.78 7.61
C ALA A 6 -19.64 -5.01 8.94
N ALA A 7 -20.29 -5.45 10.01
CA ALA A 7 -20.18 -4.87 11.35
C ALA A 7 -18.77 -4.94 11.96
N GLN A 8 -18.01 -6.02 11.70
CA GLN A 8 -16.63 -6.11 12.23
C GLN A 8 -15.67 -5.12 11.55
N TRP A 9 -15.99 -4.65 10.35
CA TRP A 9 -15.17 -3.73 9.57
C TRP A 9 -15.62 -2.28 9.71
N GLN A 10 -16.66 -1.99 10.51
CA GLN A 10 -17.18 -0.64 10.77
C GLN A 10 -17.52 0.14 9.49
N ALA A 11 -18.03 -0.57 8.48
CA ALA A 11 -18.24 -0.01 7.14
C ALA A 11 -19.25 1.16 7.12
N ASP A 12 -20.16 1.22 8.09
CA ASP A 12 -21.14 2.30 8.29
C ASP A 12 -20.50 3.63 8.71
N LYS A 13 -19.29 3.59 9.30
CA LYS A 13 -18.56 4.78 9.76
C LYS A 13 -17.81 5.53 8.65
N LEU A 14 -17.64 4.94 7.46
CA LEU A 14 -16.94 5.59 6.38
C LEU A 14 -17.75 6.75 5.78
N ASP A 15 -17.17 7.93 5.71
CA ASP A 15 -17.64 9.03 4.89
C ASP A 15 -17.19 8.80 3.43
N VAL A 16 -18.05 8.08 2.68
CA VAL A 16 -17.79 7.73 1.28
C VAL A 16 -17.57 8.98 0.43
N ARG A 17 -18.33 10.05 0.67
CA ARG A 17 -18.21 11.27 -0.11
C ARG A 17 -16.86 11.95 0.08
N ALA A 18 -16.44 12.16 1.32
CA ALA A 18 -15.14 12.75 1.61
C ALA A 18 -13.99 11.93 1.03
N TYR A 19 -14.10 10.59 1.07
CA TYR A 19 -13.07 9.74 0.49
C TYR A 19 -13.03 9.82 -1.05
N LEU A 20 -14.18 9.80 -1.73
CA LEU A 20 -14.23 9.99 -3.18
C LEU A 20 -13.70 11.37 -3.61
N ASP A 21 -14.01 12.42 -2.84
CA ASP A 21 -13.47 13.76 -3.06
C ASP A 21 -11.93 13.80 -2.89
N ARG A 22 -11.38 13.06 -1.90
CA ARG A 22 -9.91 12.88 -1.72
C ARG A 22 -9.26 12.21 -2.93
N LEU A 23 -9.97 11.25 -3.55
CA LEU A 23 -9.51 10.52 -4.73
C LEU A 23 -9.73 11.29 -6.04
N GLY A 24 -10.54 12.35 -6.04
CA GLY A 24 -10.94 13.06 -7.26
C GLY A 24 -11.85 12.22 -8.16
N VAL A 25 -12.68 11.35 -7.57
CA VAL A 25 -13.57 10.45 -8.32
C VAL A 25 -15.01 10.92 -8.23
N GLU A 26 -15.63 11.14 -9.40
CA GLU A 26 -17.01 11.60 -9.55
C GLU A 26 -17.84 10.65 -10.43
N GLY A 27 -19.17 10.79 -10.41
CA GLY A 27 -20.09 10.06 -11.26
C GLY A 27 -20.54 8.70 -10.70
N PRO A 28 -21.25 7.90 -11.49
CA PRO A 28 -21.79 6.62 -11.06
C PRO A 28 -20.69 5.60 -10.75
N LEU A 29 -20.93 4.81 -9.70
CA LEU A 29 -19.97 3.83 -9.15
C LEU A 29 -20.64 2.46 -8.95
N GLU A 30 -21.30 1.98 -9.99
CA GLU A 30 -21.86 0.61 -10.01
C GLU A 30 -20.72 -0.42 -9.78
N PRO A 31 -20.96 -1.53 -9.07
CA PRO A 31 -19.94 -2.54 -8.79
C PRO A 31 -19.59 -3.33 -10.06
N THR A 32 -18.70 -2.76 -10.85
CA THR A 32 -18.16 -3.33 -12.09
C THR A 32 -16.64 -3.42 -12.04
N ALA A 33 -16.04 -4.26 -12.89
CA ALA A 33 -14.59 -4.34 -13.02
C ALA A 33 -13.96 -2.99 -13.42
N GLU A 34 -14.66 -2.20 -14.24
CA GLU A 34 -14.20 -0.86 -14.64
C GLU A 34 -14.20 0.11 -13.47
N THR A 35 -15.26 0.12 -12.65
CA THR A 35 -15.31 0.93 -11.42
C THR A 35 -14.21 0.51 -10.45
N LEU A 36 -13.96 -0.80 -10.30
CA LEU A 36 -12.88 -1.31 -9.45
C LEU A 36 -11.51 -0.79 -9.92
N ARG A 37 -11.21 -0.86 -11.22
CA ARG A 37 -9.95 -0.31 -11.78
C ARG A 37 -9.81 1.18 -11.54
N ARG A 38 -10.86 1.93 -11.82
CA ARG A 38 -10.89 3.39 -11.65
C ARG A 38 -10.63 3.80 -10.20
N LEU A 39 -11.30 3.17 -9.24
CA LEU A 39 -11.11 3.45 -7.81
C LEU A 39 -9.72 3.05 -7.31
N HIS A 40 -9.24 1.87 -7.71
CA HIS A 40 -7.92 1.38 -7.34
C HIS A 40 -6.82 2.34 -7.83
N ARG A 41 -6.87 2.70 -9.12
CA ARG A 41 -5.91 3.64 -9.71
C ARG A 41 -5.96 5.01 -9.03
N ALA A 42 -7.16 5.54 -8.80
CA ALA A 42 -7.33 6.83 -8.12
C ALA A 42 -6.75 6.82 -6.71
N HIS A 43 -6.99 5.74 -5.94
CA HIS A 43 -6.41 5.59 -4.60
C HIS A 43 -4.88 5.54 -4.65
N ALA A 44 -4.32 4.68 -5.48
CA ALA A 44 -2.88 4.47 -5.59
C ALA A 44 -2.14 5.77 -5.97
N LEU A 45 -2.73 6.60 -6.83
CA LEU A 45 -2.15 7.88 -7.26
C LEU A 45 -2.35 9.02 -6.26
N ALA A 46 -3.45 9.00 -5.48
CA ALA A 46 -3.82 10.11 -4.60
C ALA A 46 -3.20 10.03 -3.20
N ILE A 47 -2.95 8.82 -2.67
CA ILE A 47 -2.55 8.63 -1.26
C ILE A 47 -1.16 7.99 -1.20
N PRO A 48 -0.15 8.66 -0.64
CA PRO A 48 1.20 8.12 -0.55
C PRO A 48 1.28 7.01 0.51
N PHE A 49 2.22 6.08 0.33
CA PHE A 49 2.59 5.12 1.36
C PHE A 49 3.56 5.78 2.35
N GLU A 50 3.33 5.63 3.67
CA GLU A 50 4.24 6.16 4.70
C GLU A 50 4.09 5.45 6.05
N ASN A 51 5.14 5.49 6.86
CA ASN A 51 5.18 4.89 8.20
C ASN A 51 5.50 5.91 9.32
N LEU A 52 5.31 7.19 9.09
CA LEU A 52 5.79 8.25 10.00
C LEU A 52 5.14 8.21 11.38
N ASP A 53 3.87 7.79 11.50
CA ASP A 53 3.20 7.70 12.80
C ASP A 53 3.85 6.66 13.72
N ILE A 54 4.52 5.63 13.18
CA ILE A 54 5.34 4.69 13.95
C ILE A 54 6.54 5.43 14.57
N LEU A 55 7.24 6.24 13.78
CA LEU A 55 8.40 7.02 14.22
C LEU A 55 8.02 8.12 15.22
N LEU A 56 6.85 8.74 15.02
CA LEU A 56 6.30 9.76 15.90
C LEU A 56 5.73 9.19 17.20
N GLY A 57 5.78 7.86 17.40
CA GLY A 57 5.29 7.21 18.62
C GLY A 57 3.77 7.23 18.78
N ARG A 58 3.01 7.47 17.70
CA ARG A 58 1.53 7.54 17.73
C ARG A 58 0.88 6.17 17.64
N GLY A 59 1.64 5.15 17.20
CA GLY A 59 1.09 3.85 16.84
C GLY A 59 0.24 3.91 15.57
N ILE A 60 -0.27 2.75 15.15
CA ILE A 60 -1.18 2.66 13.99
C ILE A 60 -2.50 2.06 14.45
N ASP A 61 -3.55 2.87 14.40
CA ASP A 61 -4.93 2.44 14.61
C ASP A 61 -5.54 2.12 13.25
N ILE A 62 -6.13 0.93 13.12
CA ILE A 62 -6.75 0.45 11.87
C ILE A 62 -8.28 0.48 11.89
N ASP A 63 -8.88 1.06 12.91
CA ASP A 63 -10.31 1.35 12.94
C ASP A 63 -10.63 2.40 11.86
N ILE A 64 -11.76 2.20 11.17
CA ILE A 64 -12.12 3.03 10.01
C ILE A 64 -12.18 4.53 10.33
N GLU A 65 -12.64 4.89 11.52
CA GLU A 65 -12.68 6.30 11.94
C GLU A 65 -11.28 6.91 12.03
N ALA A 66 -10.31 6.18 12.60
CA ALA A 66 -8.92 6.63 12.69
C ALA A 66 -8.24 6.68 11.33
N VAL A 67 -8.46 5.66 10.50
CA VAL A 67 -7.85 5.58 9.16
C VAL A 67 -8.40 6.68 8.24
N GLN A 68 -9.72 6.90 8.20
CA GLN A 68 -10.27 7.97 7.37
C GLN A 68 -9.89 9.36 7.87
N ASP A 69 -9.76 9.57 9.20
CA ASP A 69 -9.25 10.82 9.72
C ASP A 69 -7.84 11.10 9.19
N LYS A 70 -6.96 10.11 9.25
CA LYS A 70 -5.58 10.25 8.78
C LYS A 70 -5.48 10.40 7.26
N LEU A 71 -6.00 9.46 6.48
CA LEU A 71 -5.77 9.39 5.03
C LEU A 71 -6.67 10.35 4.24
N VAL A 72 -7.88 10.64 4.74
CA VAL A 72 -8.86 11.46 4.02
C VAL A 72 -8.87 12.89 4.53
N ARG A 73 -9.15 13.10 5.84
CA ARG A 73 -9.35 14.45 6.41
C ARG A 73 -8.04 15.21 6.56
N ARG A 74 -7.01 14.57 7.15
CA ARG A 74 -5.67 15.18 7.32
C ARG A 74 -4.76 15.02 6.11
N ARG A 75 -5.24 14.37 5.05
CA ARG A 75 -4.53 14.16 3.77
C ARG A 75 -3.15 13.50 3.92
N ARG A 76 -2.94 12.74 5.00
CA ARG A 76 -1.74 11.95 5.23
C ARG A 76 -1.75 10.68 4.36
N GLY A 77 -0.66 9.96 4.36
CA GLY A 77 -0.55 8.60 3.87
C GLY A 77 -0.73 7.56 4.97
N GLY A 78 -0.41 6.33 4.66
CA GLY A 78 -0.39 5.21 5.57
C GLY A 78 0.37 4.03 5.00
N TYR A 79 0.31 2.88 5.65
CA TYR A 79 0.91 1.65 5.13
C TYR A 79 -0.18 0.60 4.79
N CYS A 80 0.21 -0.63 4.45
CA CYS A 80 -0.69 -1.61 3.83
C CYS A 80 -2.03 -1.82 4.57
N TYR A 81 -2.04 -1.82 5.92
CA TYR A 81 -3.28 -2.00 6.69
C TYR A 81 -4.22 -0.82 6.54
N GLU A 82 -3.70 0.40 6.62
CA GLU A 82 -4.52 1.61 6.52
C GLU A 82 -5.09 1.77 5.11
N HIS A 83 -4.27 1.62 4.08
CA HIS A 83 -4.69 1.70 2.68
C HIS A 83 -5.74 0.64 2.33
N ASN A 84 -5.40 -0.64 2.50
CA ASN A 84 -6.27 -1.73 2.07
C ASN A 84 -7.53 -1.86 2.95
N MET A 85 -7.47 -1.47 4.23
CA MET A 85 -8.67 -1.44 5.07
C MET A 85 -9.66 -0.37 4.61
N LEU A 86 -9.17 0.85 4.36
CA LEU A 86 -10.00 1.96 3.89
C LEU A 86 -10.62 1.64 2.52
N PHE A 87 -9.81 1.10 1.61
CA PHE A 87 -10.26 0.74 0.26
C PHE A 87 -11.28 -0.39 0.28
N ALA A 88 -11.06 -1.43 1.10
CA ALA A 88 -12.01 -2.53 1.26
C ALA A 88 -13.39 -2.04 1.71
N VAL A 89 -13.41 -1.16 2.70
CA VAL A 89 -14.66 -0.60 3.22
C VAL A 89 -15.38 0.27 2.18
N LEU A 90 -14.66 1.07 1.38
CA LEU A 90 -15.26 1.78 0.26
C LEU A 90 -15.92 0.82 -0.73
N LEU A 91 -15.21 -0.23 -1.14
CA LEU A 91 -15.73 -1.22 -2.07
C LEU A 91 -16.99 -1.91 -1.54
N GLU A 92 -16.98 -2.33 -0.26
CA GLU A 92 -18.17 -2.94 0.38
C GLU A 92 -19.37 -1.96 0.42
N ARG A 93 -19.12 -0.67 0.70
CA ARG A 93 -20.17 0.37 0.70
C ARG A 93 -20.76 0.62 -0.70
N LEU A 94 -19.98 0.33 -1.74
CA LEU A 94 -20.41 0.41 -3.15
C LEU A 94 -21.01 -0.91 -3.67
N GLY A 95 -21.10 -1.96 -2.82
CA GLY A 95 -21.75 -3.23 -3.17
C GLY A 95 -20.83 -4.29 -3.78
N PHE A 96 -19.50 -4.12 -3.72
CA PHE A 96 -18.57 -5.17 -4.11
C PHE A 96 -18.47 -6.25 -3.02
N GLU A 97 -18.20 -7.49 -3.44
CA GLU A 97 -17.86 -8.58 -2.54
C GLU A 97 -16.35 -8.62 -2.32
N VAL A 98 -15.91 -8.34 -1.08
CA VAL A 98 -14.51 -8.17 -0.71
C VAL A 98 -14.08 -9.19 0.33
N THR A 99 -12.93 -9.83 0.11
CA THR A 99 -12.24 -10.70 1.09
C THR A 99 -10.86 -10.13 1.36
N ARG A 100 -10.54 -9.95 2.63
CA ARG A 100 -9.22 -9.52 3.09
C ARG A 100 -8.29 -10.71 3.19
N LEU A 101 -7.14 -10.62 2.55
CA LEU A 101 -6.15 -11.69 2.46
C LEU A 101 -4.80 -11.22 3.03
N TYR A 102 -3.98 -12.19 3.44
CA TYR A 102 -2.59 -11.92 3.79
C TYR A 102 -1.62 -12.50 2.77
N ALA A 103 -0.70 -11.63 2.35
CA ALA A 103 0.44 -12.01 1.54
C ALA A 103 1.73 -12.03 2.37
N ARG A 104 2.69 -12.78 1.86
CA ARG A 104 4.07 -12.82 2.32
C ARG A 104 4.94 -12.07 1.33
N PRO A 105 5.44 -10.86 1.67
CA PRO A 105 6.41 -10.14 0.83
C PRO A 105 7.67 -10.98 0.63
N VAL A 106 8.31 -10.86 -0.52
CA VAL A 106 9.58 -11.54 -0.82
C VAL A 106 10.77 -10.64 -0.50
N LEU A 107 10.79 -9.41 -0.96
CA LEU A 107 11.71 -8.31 -0.62
C LEU A 107 13.20 -8.72 -0.56
N ASP A 108 13.67 -9.61 -1.44
CA ASP A 108 15.05 -10.14 -1.47
C ASP A 108 15.57 -10.64 -0.10
N ALA A 109 14.66 -10.99 0.81
CA ALA A 109 15.03 -11.41 2.16
C ALA A 109 15.69 -12.79 2.15
N PRO A 110 16.79 -12.98 2.91
CA PRO A 110 17.50 -14.28 2.97
C PRO A 110 16.69 -15.39 3.66
N LYS A 111 15.58 -15.03 4.31
CA LYS A 111 14.65 -15.94 4.99
C LYS A 111 13.21 -15.51 4.68
N PRO A 112 12.25 -16.46 4.70
CA PRO A 112 10.85 -16.12 4.54
C PRO A 112 10.39 -15.08 5.57
N LEU A 113 9.80 -13.98 5.09
CA LEU A 113 9.17 -12.98 5.94
C LEU A 113 7.82 -13.49 6.47
N PRO A 114 7.29 -12.94 7.56
CA PRO A 114 5.96 -13.31 8.04
C PRO A 114 4.87 -12.92 7.04
N ARG A 115 3.71 -13.56 7.13
CA ARG A 115 2.53 -13.24 6.34
C ARG A 115 1.82 -12.03 6.94
N THR A 116 2.26 -10.84 6.60
CA THR A 116 1.86 -9.58 7.26
C THR A 116 1.45 -8.47 6.30
N HIS A 117 1.46 -8.72 5.00
CA HIS A 117 0.94 -7.73 4.05
C HIS A 117 -0.55 -7.97 3.82
N LEU A 118 -1.39 -6.98 4.15
CA LEU A 118 -2.83 -7.01 3.89
C LEU A 118 -3.10 -6.61 2.44
N MET A 119 -3.90 -7.40 1.75
CA MET A 119 -4.40 -7.16 0.40
C MET A 119 -5.84 -7.66 0.23
N LEU A 120 -6.46 -7.45 -0.92
CA LEU A 120 -7.86 -7.76 -1.14
C LEU A 120 -8.07 -8.72 -2.31
N SER A 121 -9.05 -9.61 -2.16
CA SER A 121 -9.71 -10.32 -3.24
C SER A 121 -11.09 -9.72 -3.44
N VAL A 122 -11.43 -9.33 -4.67
CA VAL A 122 -12.70 -8.70 -5.01
C VAL A 122 -13.41 -9.53 -6.06
N ALA A 123 -14.63 -10.01 -5.73
CA ALA A 123 -15.47 -10.72 -6.69
C ALA A 123 -16.42 -9.74 -7.39
N VAL A 124 -16.38 -9.69 -8.71
CA VAL A 124 -17.23 -8.82 -9.53
C VAL A 124 -17.39 -9.35 -10.95
N GLY A 125 -18.61 -9.35 -11.46
CA GLY A 125 -18.90 -9.80 -12.83
C GLY A 125 -18.60 -11.28 -13.09
N GLY A 126 -18.63 -12.13 -12.05
CA GLY A 126 -18.31 -13.56 -12.14
C GLY A 126 -16.80 -13.86 -12.15
N GLU A 127 -15.97 -12.87 -12.01
CA GLU A 127 -14.50 -12.98 -11.94
C GLU A 127 -13.99 -12.54 -10.57
N THR A 128 -12.78 -13.00 -10.22
CA THR A 128 -12.06 -12.59 -9.01
C THR A 128 -10.86 -11.73 -9.37
N TRP A 129 -10.68 -10.64 -8.67
CA TRP A 129 -9.60 -9.68 -8.87
C TRP A 129 -8.74 -9.55 -7.60
N LEU A 130 -7.44 -9.54 -7.79
CA LEU A 130 -6.48 -9.12 -6.77
C LEU A 130 -6.43 -7.59 -6.78
N ALA A 131 -6.80 -6.97 -5.66
CA ALA A 131 -6.72 -5.52 -5.48
C ALA A 131 -5.80 -5.22 -4.30
N ASP A 132 -4.79 -4.37 -4.54
CA ASP A 132 -3.78 -4.03 -3.55
C ASP A 132 -3.29 -2.60 -3.76
N VAL A 133 -3.87 -1.69 -3.01
CA VAL A 133 -3.53 -0.25 -3.04
C VAL A 133 -2.50 0.13 -1.97
N GLY A 134 -1.95 -0.85 -1.25
CA GLY A 134 -1.10 -0.64 -0.07
C GLY A 134 0.22 -1.40 -0.09
N PHE A 135 0.70 -1.87 -1.25
CA PHE A 135 2.01 -2.53 -1.32
C PHE A 135 3.18 -1.53 -1.34
N GLY A 136 2.93 -0.31 -1.81
CA GLY A 136 3.93 0.72 -1.97
C GLY A 136 4.35 0.92 -3.43
N ASP A 137 5.58 1.37 -3.68
CA ASP A 137 6.03 1.83 -5.00
C ASP A 137 6.03 0.74 -6.08
N GLU A 138 6.25 -0.50 -5.71
CA GLU A 138 6.22 -1.63 -6.64
C GLU A 138 4.83 -2.26 -6.80
N GLY A 139 3.85 -1.76 -6.06
CA GLY A 139 2.46 -2.21 -6.12
C GLY A 139 1.78 -1.92 -7.47
N PRO A 140 0.73 -2.68 -7.79
CA PRO A 140 -0.03 -2.48 -9.01
C PRO A 140 -0.84 -1.18 -8.98
N LEU A 141 -0.94 -0.48 -10.10
CA LEU A 141 -1.82 0.69 -10.27
C LEU A 141 -3.29 0.29 -10.42
N GLU A 142 -3.54 -0.91 -10.89
CA GLU A 142 -4.87 -1.44 -11.17
C GLU A 142 -5.00 -2.86 -10.61
N PRO A 143 -6.21 -3.35 -10.33
CA PRO A 143 -6.39 -4.72 -9.88
C PRO A 143 -5.97 -5.72 -10.98
N VAL A 144 -5.47 -6.87 -10.56
CA VAL A 144 -5.02 -7.94 -11.45
C VAL A 144 -6.03 -9.08 -11.44
N LEU A 145 -6.48 -9.54 -12.62
CA LEU A 145 -7.41 -10.66 -12.73
C LEU A 145 -6.78 -11.95 -12.17
N VAL A 146 -7.48 -12.62 -11.25
CA VAL A 146 -7.01 -13.87 -10.63
C VAL A 146 -7.25 -15.06 -11.56
N ARG A 147 -6.34 -15.20 -12.50
CA ARG A 147 -6.27 -16.33 -13.45
C ARG A 147 -4.80 -16.69 -13.64
N ASP A 148 -4.49 -17.98 -13.69
CA ASP A 148 -3.11 -18.44 -13.84
C ASP A 148 -2.48 -17.94 -15.13
N GLY A 149 -1.28 -17.36 -15.00
CA GLY A 149 -0.55 -16.77 -16.11
C GLY A 149 -1.05 -15.41 -16.60
N THR A 150 -1.99 -14.76 -15.88
CA THR A 150 -2.44 -13.39 -16.23
C THR A 150 -1.25 -12.43 -16.27
N VAL A 151 -1.10 -11.73 -17.38
CA VAL A 151 -0.18 -10.59 -17.53
C VAL A 151 -1.02 -9.31 -17.60
N SER A 152 -0.60 -8.29 -16.88
CA SER A 152 -1.28 -6.98 -16.79
C SER A 152 -0.27 -5.86 -16.98
N GLU A 153 -0.48 -5.06 -18.02
CA GLU A 153 0.33 -3.86 -18.32
C GLU A 153 -0.40 -2.63 -17.75
N GLN A 154 0.27 -1.88 -16.90
CA GLN A 154 -0.32 -0.78 -16.12
C GLN A 154 0.65 0.40 -16.02
N GLY A 155 0.39 1.49 -16.74
CA GLY A 155 1.23 2.71 -16.67
C GLY A 155 2.71 2.48 -17.02
N GLY A 156 3.03 1.53 -17.90
CA GLY A 156 4.39 1.16 -18.26
C GLY A 156 5.03 0.09 -17.35
N TRP A 157 4.33 -0.37 -16.32
CA TRP A 157 4.73 -1.48 -15.46
C TRP A 157 4.00 -2.75 -15.85
N THR A 158 4.70 -3.90 -15.84
CA THR A 158 4.10 -5.17 -16.23
C THR A 158 4.11 -6.14 -15.05
N TYR A 159 2.92 -6.64 -14.71
CA TYR A 159 2.73 -7.63 -13.65
C TYR A 159 2.32 -8.97 -14.24
N ARG A 160 2.67 -10.04 -13.54
CA ARG A 160 2.16 -11.38 -13.82
C ARG A 160 1.64 -12.02 -12.56
N LEU A 161 0.41 -12.53 -12.61
CA LEU A 161 -0.14 -13.35 -11.54
C LEU A 161 -0.15 -14.82 -11.99
N ALA A 162 0.47 -15.69 -11.20
CA ALA A 162 0.55 -17.11 -11.49
C ALA A 162 0.42 -17.97 -10.24
N ARG A 163 0.07 -19.23 -10.42
CA ARG A 163 0.12 -20.21 -9.32
C ARG A 163 1.55 -20.38 -8.83
N ALA A 164 1.70 -20.57 -7.51
CA ALA A 164 3.00 -20.94 -6.96
C ALA A 164 3.38 -22.36 -7.43
N GLU A 165 4.66 -22.58 -7.73
CA GLU A 165 5.15 -23.88 -8.17
C GLU A 165 4.82 -24.97 -7.14
N GLY A 166 4.21 -26.05 -7.59
CA GLY A 166 3.82 -27.19 -6.75
C GLY A 166 2.60 -26.94 -5.84
N SER A 167 1.89 -25.81 -5.98
CA SER A 167 0.70 -25.50 -5.20
C SER A 167 -0.50 -25.14 -6.07
N ASP A 168 -1.64 -25.72 -5.78
CA ASP A 168 -2.95 -25.35 -6.37
C ASP A 168 -3.71 -24.30 -5.55
N LYS A 169 -3.18 -23.90 -4.39
CA LYS A 169 -3.81 -22.98 -3.42
C LYS A 169 -3.13 -21.64 -3.29
N GLU A 170 -1.87 -21.55 -3.71
CA GLU A 170 -1.06 -20.34 -3.53
C GLU A 170 -0.79 -19.66 -4.86
N TRP A 171 -0.68 -18.33 -4.80
CA TRP A 171 -0.46 -17.43 -5.91
C TRP A 171 0.76 -16.58 -5.67
N VAL A 172 1.43 -16.18 -6.74
CA VAL A 172 2.53 -15.22 -6.69
C VAL A 172 2.24 -14.07 -7.64
N LEU A 173 2.36 -12.85 -7.13
CA LEU A 173 2.40 -11.65 -7.95
C LEU A 173 3.85 -11.33 -8.29
N TRP A 174 4.12 -11.15 -9.57
CA TRP A 174 5.42 -10.85 -10.14
C TRP A 174 5.40 -9.49 -10.79
N LEU A 175 6.51 -8.74 -10.68
CA LEU A 175 6.80 -7.53 -11.43
C LEU A 175 7.89 -7.82 -12.47
N GLN A 176 7.74 -7.32 -13.68
CA GLN A 176 8.80 -7.34 -14.67
C GLN A 176 9.83 -6.25 -14.35
N ARG A 177 11.09 -6.65 -14.22
CA ARG A 177 12.25 -5.75 -14.08
C ARG A 177 13.27 -6.10 -15.14
N GLY A 178 13.48 -5.19 -16.11
CA GLY A 178 14.26 -5.53 -17.31
C GLY A 178 13.70 -6.75 -18.03
N ASP A 179 14.54 -7.72 -18.31
CA ASP A 179 14.14 -8.96 -19.01
C ASP A 179 13.65 -10.08 -18.05
N GLY A 180 13.61 -9.82 -16.74
CA GLY A 180 13.28 -10.82 -15.73
C GLY A 180 11.99 -10.55 -14.96
N TRP A 181 11.45 -11.62 -14.36
CA TRP A 181 10.33 -11.57 -13.44
C TRP A 181 10.82 -11.61 -12.00
N PHE A 182 10.39 -10.63 -11.21
CA PHE A 182 10.71 -10.50 -9.80
C PHE A 182 9.46 -10.75 -8.93
N PRO A 183 9.47 -11.71 -7.99
CA PRO A 183 8.31 -11.98 -7.14
C PRO A 183 8.15 -10.87 -6.10
N LEU A 184 6.99 -10.23 -6.05
CA LEU A 184 6.67 -9.22 -5.04
C LEU A 184 6.20 -9.88 -3.74
N TYR A 185 5.21 -10.74 -3.87
CA TYR A 185 4.67 -11.50 -2.74
C TYR A 185 3.92 -12.74 -3.20
N TRP A 186 3.70 -13.67 -2.28
CA TRP A 186 2.84 -14.82 -2.47
C TRP A 186 1.76 -14.92 -1.38
N TYR A 187 0.59 -15.45 -1.74
CA TYR A 187 -0.58 -15.49 -0.89
C TYR A 187 -1.45 -16.72 -1.14
N ALA A 188 -2.28 -17.05 -0.14
CA ALA A 188 -3.38 -18.01 -0.27
C ALA A 188 -4.73 -17.27 -0.19
N THR A 189 -5.79 -17.91 -0.67
CA THR A 189 -7.13 -17.31 -0.77
C THR A 189 -7.97 -17.41 0.52
N GLU A 190 -7.33 -17.70 1.66
CA GLU A 190 -7.99 -17.75 2.96
C GLU A 190 -8.31 -16.34 3.47
N GLY A 191 -9.58 -16.09 3.78
CA GLY A 191 -10.03 -14.81 4.33
C GLY A 191 -9.72 -14.67 5.82
N HIS A 192 -9.49 -13.42 6.26
CA HIS A 192 -9.14 -13.07 7.63
C HIS A 192 -10.19 -12.19 8.30
N HIS A 193 -10.26 -12.25 9.62
CA HIS A 193 -11.10 -11.42 10.46
C HIS A 193 -10.39 -10.12 10.87
N HIS A 194 -11.16 -9.13 11.30
CA HIS A 194 -10.60 -7.86 11.79
C HIS A 194 -9.57 -8.07 12.91
N ILE A 195 -9.83 -8.98 13.83
CA ILE A 195 -8.90 -9.27 14.93
C ILE A 195 -7.55 -9.81 14.46
N ASP A 196 -7.52 -10.56 13.36
CA ASP A 196 -6.26 -11.03 12.75
C ASP A 196 -5.46 -9.85 12.22
N CYS A 197 -6.16 -8.85 11.63
CA CYS A 197 -5.54 -7.60 11.18
C CYS A 197 -4.97 -6.80 12.35
N VAL A 198 -5.67 -6.72 13.47
CA VAL A 198 -5.19 -6.05 14.69
C VAL A 198 -3.88 -6.69 15.19
N VAL A 199 -3.82 -8.03 15.26
CA VAL A 199 -2.63 -8.75 15.72
C VAL A 199 -1.44 -8.54 14.78
N ALA A 200 -1.65 -8.66 13.47
CA ALA A 200 -0.58 -8.49 12.49
C ALA A 200 -0.12 -7.01 12.39
N ASN A 201 -1.06 -6.06 12.46
CA ASN A 201 -0.76 -4.63 12.55
C ASN A 201 0.09 -4.32 13.79
N TYR A 202 -0.27 -4.86 14.95
CA TYR A 202 0.51 -4.68 16.19
C TYR A 202 1.95 -5.16 16.01
N PHE A 203 2.16 -6.34 15.42
CA PHE A 203 3.51 -6.85 15.14
C PHE A 203 4.27 -5.90 14.21
N ILE A 204 3.67 -5.50 13.09
CA ILE A 204 4.34 -4.66 12.07
C ILE A 204 4.61 -3.24 12.57
N SER A 205 3.76 -2.67 13.40
CA SER A 205 3.93 -1.30 13.91
C SER A 205 4.85 -1.20 15.13
N THR A 206 5.12 -2.31 15.86
CA THR A 206 5.81 -2.23 17.16
C THR A 206 7.00 -3.17 17.31
N HIS A 207 7.05 -4.30 16.58
CA HIS A 207 8.09 -5.30 16.80
C HIS A 207 9.44 -4.84 16.21
N SER A 208 10.52 -5.03 16.96
CA SER A 208 11.89 -4.59 16.58
C SER A 208 12.42 -5.21 15.28
N SER A 209 11.90 -6.38 14.86
CA SER A 209 12.23 -6.99 13.56
C SER A 209 11.34 -6.54 12.41
N SER A 210 10.38 -5.63 12.65
CA SER A 210 9.56 -5.06 11.59
C SER A 210 10.41 -4.19 10.65
N PRO A 211 10.16 -4.22 9.34
CA PRO A 211 10.85 -3.35 8.40
C PRO A 211 10.49 -1.86 8.56
N PHE A 212 9.47 -1.53 9.38
CA PHE A 212 8.97 -0.16 9.54
C PHE A 212 9.32 0.47 10.88
N THR A 213 9.80 -0.29 11.88
CA THR A 213 10.25 0.28 13.15
C THR A 213 11.67 0.84 13.01
N GLY A 214 11.87 2.11 13.43
CA GLY A 214 13.17 2.77 13.34
C GLY A 214 13.64 3.12 11.92
N ARG A 215 12.75 3.12 10.95
CA ARG A 215 13.06 3.39 9.54
C ARG A 215 12.12 4.47 8.99
N VAL A 216 12.68 5.49 8.37
CA VAL A 216 11.91 6.43 7.54
C VAL A 216 11.66 5.77 6.19
N PHE A 217 10.38 5.54 5.86
CA PHE A 217 10.01 4.85 4.63
C PHE A 217 8.74 5.47 4.04
N LEU A 218 8.90 6.10 2.87
CA LEU A 218 7.80 6.71 2.14
C LEU A 218 7.88 6.34 0.66
N GLU A 219 6.71 6.20 0.05
CA GLU A 219 6.58 5.89 -1.37
C GLU A 219 5.43 6.67 -1.98
N ARG A 220 5.66 7.16 -3.19
CA ARG A 220 4.63 7.79 -4.02
C ARG A 220 4.74 7.26 -5.43
N ILE A 221 3.60 6.94 -6.02
CA ILE A 221 3.52 6.42 -7.38
C ILE A 221 2.77 7.37 -8.29
N ALA A 222 3.18 7.38 -9.54
CA ALA A 222 2.49 8.00 -10.66
C ALA A 222 2.37 6.96 -11.78
N GLU A 223 1.84 7.37 -12.92
CA GLU A 223 1.63 6.45 -14.04
C GLU A 223 2.93 5.92 -14.65
N ASP A 224 3.95 6.77 -14.70
CA ASP A 224 5.21 6.52 -15.40
C ASP A 224 6.45 6.66 -14.50
N TRP A 225 6.26 6.96 -13.21
CA TRP A 225 7.35 7.00 -12.24
C TRP A 225 6.92 6.56 -10.84
N ARG A 226 7.92 6.21 -10.05
CA ARG A 226 7.81 5.85 -8.62
C ARG A 226 8.90 6.57 -7.85
N LEU A 227 8.54 7.09 -6.68
CA LEU A 227 9.45 7.79 -5.79
C LEU A 227 9.47 7.05 -4.44
N ASN A 228 10.65 6.61 -4.04
CA ASN A 228 10.88 5.93 -2.78
C ASN A 228 11.88 6.70 -1.94
N LEU A 229 11.51 7.02 -0.70
CA LEU A 229 12.42 7.52 0.32
C LEU A 229 12.63 6.43 1.36
N ASN A 230 13.83 5.90 1.42
CA ASN A 230 14.24 4.89 2.37
C ASN A 230 15.38 5.45 3.24
N HIS A 231 15.07 5.82 4.47
CA HIS A 231 15.95 6.65 5.28
C HIS A 231 16.33 7.93 4.52
N ARG A 232 17.62 8.10 4.18
CA ARG A 232 18.11 9.25 3.41
C ARG A 232 18.11 9.01 1.91
N LYS A 233 18.01 7.76 1.48
CA LYS A 233 18.09 7.43 0.06
C LYS A 233 16.77 7.72 -0.62
N LEU A 234 16.75 8.74 -1.48
CA LEU A 234 15.65 9.06 -2.38
C LEU A 234 15.94 8.43 -3.74
N THR A 235 15.04 7.58 -4.20
CA THR A 235 15.12 6.91 -5.50
C THR A 235 13.91 7.29 -6.34
N LEU A 236 14.13 7.83 -7.53
CA LEU A 236 13.11 8.00 -8.55
C LEU A 236 13.33 6.93 -9.61
N THR A 237 12.34 6.09 -9.83
CA THR A 237 12.37 5.04 -10.89
C THR A 237 11.31 5.37 -11.93
N ARG A 238 11.69 5.34 -13.21
CA ARG A 238 10.78 5.57 -14.35
C ARG A 238 10.40 4.24 -15.00
N ALA A 239 9.23 4.21 -15.62
CA ALA A 239 8.73 3.02 -16.30
C ALA A 239 9.60 2.60 -17.51
N ASP A 240 10.34 3.54 -18.11
CA ASP A 240 11.31 3.28 -19.18
C ASP A 240 12.63 2.63 -18.71
N GLY A 241 12.76 2.36 -17.40
CA GLY A 241 13.95 1.78 -16.77
C GLY A 241 14.95 2.80 -16.24
N GLY A 242 14.71 4.10 -16.44
CA GLY A 242 15.54 5.16 -15.86
C GLY A 242 15.44 5.17 -14.33
N SER A 243 16.58 5.37 -13.66
CA SER A 243 16.61 5.51 -12.20
C SER A 243 17.57 6.60 -11.77
N GLU A 244 17.12 7.44 -10.85
CA GLU A 244 17.91 8.51 -10.24
C GLU A 244 17.95 8.28 -8.73
N VAL A 245 19.14 8.35 -8.15
CA VAL A 245 19.36 8.14 -6.71
C VAL A 245 20.09 9.34 -6.15
N ARG A 246 19.60 9.88 -5.02
CA ARG A 246 20.33 10.87 -4.22
C ARG A 246 20.09 10.64 -2.73
N TYR A 247 20.90 11.27 -1.90
CA TYR A 247 20.73 11.29 -0.45
C TYR A 247 20.24 12.66 0.00
N ILE A 248 19.29 12.66 0.95
CA ILE A 248 18.66 13.89 1.44
C ILE A 248 19.43 14.45 2.64
N ALA A 249 19.51 15.77 2.75
CA ALA A 249 20.03 16.49 3.91
C ALA A 249 18.95 16.68 4.99
N ASP A 250 19.36 17.03 6.21
CA ASP A 250 18.44 17.20 7.35
C ASP A 250 17.47 18.37 7.14
N ASP A 251 17.96 19.46 6.57
CA ASP A 251 17.21 20.69 6.36
C ASP A 251 16.20 20.61 5.21
N GLU A 252 16.35 19.64 4.29
CA GLU A 252 15.39 19.45 3.19
C GLU A 252 14.23 18.47 3.54
N VAL A 253 14.28 17.76 4.66
CA VAL A 253 13.29 16.72 5.01
C VAL A 253 11.86 17.27 4.93
N ARG A 254 11.59 18.40 5.56
CA ARG A 254 10.22 18.96 5.64
C ARG A 254 9.70 19.39 4.28
N SER A 255 10.48 20.17 3.50
CA SER A 255 10.08 20.60 2.17
C SER A 255 9.93 19.44 1.19
N LEU A 256 10.83 18.45 1.26
CA LEU A 256 10.74 17.24 0.43
C LEU A 256 9.45 16.46 0.69
N LEU A 257 9.08 16.26 1.97
CA LEU A 257 7.86 15.52 2.31
C LEU A 257 6.59 16.26 1.84
N ASP A 258 6.56 17.57 1.99
CA ASP A 258 5.47 18.40 1.52
C ASP A 258 5.38 18.37 -0.03
N GLU A 259 6.44 18.77 -0.72
CA GLU A 259 6.43 18.97 -2.17
C GLU A 259 6.34 17.67 -2.98
N ARG A 260 6.97 16.59 -2.48
CA ARG A 260 7.09 15.35 -3.26
C ARG A 260 6.15 14.24 -2.78
N PHE A 261 5.72 14.26 -1.52
CA PHE A 261 4.86 13.22 -0.95
C PHE A 261 3.48 13.75 -0.51
N ASP A 262 3.19 15.05 -0.64
CA ASP A 262 1.93 15.69 -0.18
C ASP A 262 1.71 15.47 1.34
N ILE A 263 2.81 15.50 2.13
CA ILE A 263 2.79 15.28 3.57
C ILE A 263 3.36 16.49 4.31
N GLU A 264 2.49 17.26 4.93
CA GLU A 264 2.88 18.38 5.79
C GLU A 264 3.28 17.88 7.19
N LEU A 265 4.45 18.30 7.66
CA LEU A 265 4.93 18.08 9.03
C LEU A 265 5.09 19.41 9.76
N THR A 266 4.76 19.41 11.05
CA THR A 266 5.17 20.48 11.94
C THR A 266 6.70 20.47 12.12
N GLU A 267 7.28 21.56 12.66
CA GLU A 267 8.71 21.60 12.93
C GLU A 267 9.16 20.52 13.92
N ASP A 268 8.34 20.23 14.93
CA ASP A 268 8.67 19.23 15.94
C ASP A 268 8.58 17.81 15.39
N GLU A 269 7.60 17.51 14.54
CA GLU A 269 7.54 16.23 13.82
C GLU A 269 8.73 16.05 12.88
N ALA A 270 9.11 17.10 12.13
CA ALA A 270 10.28 17.05 11.26
C ALA A 270 11.57 16.76 12.04
N LYS A 271 11.75 17.37 13.23
CA LYS A 271 12.89 17.06 14.12
C LYS A 271 12.93 15.58 14.54
N VAL A 272 11.76 14.99 14.84
CA VAL A 272 11.68 13.54 15.18
C VAL A 272 12.07 12.68 13.99
N VAL A 273 11.57 13.02 12.79
CA VAL A 273 11.92 12.28 11.55
C VAL A 273 13.41 12.40 11.26
N VAL A 274 13.98 13.60 11.34
CA VAL A 274 15.43 13.82 11.15
C VAL A 274 16.27 13.02 12.16
N ALA A 275 15.85 13.00 13.43
CA ALA A 275 16.54 12.23 14.47
C ALA A 275 16.51 10.70 14.22
N ALA A 276 15.54 10.20 13.48
CA ALA A 276 15.45 8.79 13.07
C ALA A 276 16.28 8.45 11.82
N LEU A 277 16.82 9.46 11.11
CA LEU A 277 17.66 9.22 9.94
C LEU A 277 19.07 8.79 10.37
N PRO A 278 19.69 7.83 9.68
CA PRO A 278 21.10 7.50 9.89
C PRO A 278 22.01 8.67 9.50
N ALA A 279 23.24 8.65 9.93
CA ALA A 279 24.24 9.63 9.46
C ALA A 279 24.31 9.63 7.92
N PRO A 280 24.55 10.81 7.29
CA PRO A 280 24.74 10.87 5.85
C PRO A 280 25.92 9.99 5.41
N PRO A 281 25.86 9.38 4.22
CA PRO A 281 26.96 8.60 3.70
C PRO A 281 28.20 9.49 3.54
N ALA A 282 29.39 8.97 3.87
CA ALA A 282 30.63 9.70 3.72
C ALA A 282 30.91 9.93 2.22
N GLY A 283 30.82 11.18 1.75
CA GLY A 283 31.19 11.55 0.39
C GLY A 283 30.20 12.43 -0.38
N ASP A 284 29.02 12.74 0.15
CA ASP A 284 28.00 13.58 -0.50
C ASP A 284 27.76 14.90 0.27
N ALA A 285 28.82 15.56 0.75
CA ALA A 285 28.79 16.89 1.37
C ALA A 285 29.38 17.94 0.43
#